data_6dcb4b97da8d68dddda7eeded4cb8149
#
_entry.id   6dcb4b97da8d68dddda7eeded4cb8149
#
_cell.length_a   1.000
_cell.length_b   1.000
_cell.length_c   1.000
_cell.angle_alpha   90.00
_cell.angle_beta   90.00
_cell.angle_gamma   90.00
#
_symmetry.space_group_name_H-M   'P 1'
#
loop_
_entity.id
_entity.type
_entity.pdbx_description
1 polymer ?
#
loop_
_entity_poly.entity_id
_entity_poly.type
_entity_poly.pdbx_seq_one_letter_code
_entity_poly.pdbx_strand_id
1 'polypeptide(L)'
;MLRVLKRIAWLLFAFVAVAAAALNVLYFQRTPLPPAVPHARTMSMISSIPGISACWVETAKTFSNFSFGSTAGSVLVRHPAGDLLIDTGSSSHYDREISGYPFATWLKLKALAGQLKPKVPLPDLLRRIGEDPAKLRWAILSHVHLDHAGGLMDLPHLPVLLTREELQFAADPSVQAMGYVIAVHTQKFPPVAAPALRFEPLPYETFDESADLYKDGSVVVVPLRGHTPGSVGVFVNVSPTRRMFYVGDAVDDERGFGERVGKSLILRDSDDDMTLANQIVGRLSELHEKVPGLAIIPAHGRSAYRKFFPSGPLSCVSGQ
;
A
#
# COMPACT_ATOMS: atom_id res chain seq x y z
N MET A 1 37.42 -37.03 10.30
CA MET A 1 36.15 -36.74 9.64
C MET A 1 35.21 -35.98 10.54
N LEU A 2 34.83 -36.46 11.71
CA LEU A 2 33.82 -35.79 12.60
C LEU A 2 34.21 -34.40 13.08
N ARG A 3 35.51 -34.16 13.40
CA ARG A 3 36.03 -32.83 13.80
C ARG A 3 35.98 -31.80 12.67
N VAL A 4 36.20 -32.24 11.42
CA VAL A 4 36.11 -31.37 10.24
C VAL A 4 34.64 -31.00 9.97
N LEU A 5 33.73 -31.96 10.02
CA LEU A 5 32.28 -31.71 9.87
C LEU A 5 31.75 -30.75 10.93
N LYS A 6 32.18 -30.89 12.20
CA LYS A 6 31.80 -29.94 13.25
C LYS A 6 32.33 -28.54 12.98
N ARG A 7 33.57 -28.37 12.50
CA ARG A 7 34.11 -27.05 12.14
C ARG A 7 33.35 -26.43 10.98
N ILE A 8 33.01 -27.19 9.94
CA ILE A 8 32.20 -26.70 8.81
C ILE A 8 30.80 -26.27 9.29
N ALA A 9 30.16 -27.06 10.12
CA ALA A 9 28.87 -26.71 10.69
C ALA A 9 28.90 -25.42 11.53
N TRP A 10 29.98 -25.22 12.34
CA TRP A 10 30.17 -24.00 13.10
C TRP A 10 30.44 -22.78 12.21
N LEU A 11 31.21 -22.92 11.12
CA LEU A 11 31.45 -21.84 10.16
C LEU A 11 30.15 -21.44 9.41
N LEU A 12 29.37 -22.43 9.00
CA LEU A 12 28.07 -22.20 8.38
C LEU A 12 27.10 -21.50 9.34
N PHE A 13 27.04 -21.95 10.58
CA PHE A 13 26.23 -21.31 11.62
C PHE A 13 26.65 -19.86 11.87
N ALA A 14 27.97 -19.61 12.03
CA ALA A 14 28.50 -18.26 12.21
C ALA A 14 28.18 -17.37 11.01
N PHE A 15 28.33 -17.87 9.78
CA PHE A 15 27.97 -17.15 8.57
C PHE A 15 26.49 -16.79 8.54
N VAL A 16 25.61 -17.75 8.80
CA VAL A 16 24.15 -17.51 8.85
C VAL A 16 23.79 -16.50 9.94
N ALA A 17 24.40 -16.59 11.12
CA ALA A 17 24.15 -15.66 12.22
C ALA A 17 24.60 -14.22 11.86
N VAL A 18 25.77 -14.07 11.24
CA VAL A 18 26.29 -12.76 10.77
C VAL A 18 25.39 -12.22 9.66
N ALA A 19 25.00 -13.04 8.69
CA ALA A 19 24.11 -12.63 7.62
C ALA A 19 22.73 -12.19 8.16
N ALA A 20 22.17 -12.94 9.12
CA ALA A 20 20.91 -12.57 9.78
C ALA A 20 21.03 -11.26 10.57
N ALA A 21 22.14 -11.05 11.29
CA ALA A 21 22.41 -9.80 11.99
C ALA A 21 22.55 -8.62 11.02
N ALA A 22 23.28 -8.80 9.92
CA ALA A 22 23.43 -7.79 8.88
C ALA A 22 22.08 -7.42 8.23
N LEU A 23 21.27 -8.41 7.86
CA LEU A 23 19.92 -8.19 7.34
C LEU A 23 19.03 -7.46 8.35
N ASN A 24 19.14 -7.79 9.62
CA ASN A 24 18.41 -7.11 10.69
C ASN A 24 18.82 -5.63 10.76
N VAL A 25 20.12 -5.33 10.76
CA VAL A 25 20.61 -3.94 10.75
C VAL A 25 20.11 -3.21 9.51
N LEU A 26 20.24 -3.77 8.32
CA LEU A 26 19.79 -3.17 7.06
C LEU A 26 18.29 -2.89 7.06
N TYR A 27 17.49 -3.76 7.69
CA TYR A 27 16.04 -3.58 7.79
C TYR A 27 15.65 -2.47 8.79
N PHE A 28 16.37 -2.36 9.92
CA PHE A 28 16.05 -1.36 10.95
C PHE A 28 16.73 -0.02 10.75
N GLN A 29 17.88 -0.01 10.07
CA GLN A 29 18.59 1.24 9.85
C GLN A 29 17.83 2.13 8.88
N ARG A 30 17.58 3.36 9.32
CA ARG A 30 16.86 4.39 8.57
C ARG A 30 17.64 5.69 8.62
N THR A 31 17.50 6.50 7.59
CA THR A 31 18.14 7.81 7.52
C THR A 31 17.19 8.88 8.04
N PRO A 32 17.58 9.67 9.07
CA PRO A 32 16.82 10.84 9.47
C PRO A 32 16.65 11.82 8.31
N LEU A 33 15.45 12.37 8.17
CA LEU A 33 15.15 13.36 7.14
C LEU A 33 15.21 14.78 7.70
N PRO A 34 15.54 15.78 6.87
CA PRO A 34 15.52 17.18 7.28
C PRO A 34 14.10 17.60 7.69
N PRO A 35 13.96 18.71 8.45
CA PRO A 35 12.66 19.28 8.75
C PRO A 35 11.82 19.44 7.49
N ALA A 36 10.52 19.12 7.58
CA ALA A 36 9.61 19.35 6.48
C ALA A 36 9.45 20.84 6.19
N VAL A 37 9.26 21.17 4.93
CA VAL A 37 8.80 22.51 4.57
C VAL A 37 7.35 22.64 5.05
N PRO A 38 7.02 23.64 5.89
CA PRO A 38 5.67 23.79 6.41
C PRO A 38 4.65 24.01 5.28
N HIS A 39 3.54 23.28 5.32
CA HIS A 39 2.42 23.48 4.40
C HIS A 39 1.22 24.06 5.14
N ALA A 40 0.50 24.97 4.49
CA ALA A 40 -0.76 25.43 5.01
C ALA A 40 -1.75 24.27 5.09
N ARG A 41 -2.44 24.13 6.22
CA ARG A 41 -3.49 23.15 6.36
C ARG A 41 -4.81 23.75 5.90
N THR A 42 -5.48 23.10 4.97
CA THR A 42 -6.82 23.46 4.52
C THR A 42 -7.77 22.32 4.83
N MET A 43 -8.72 22.55 5.74
CA MET A 43 -9.80 21.58 5.99
C MET A 43 -10.93 21.85 5.00
N SER A 44 -11.16 20.89 4.09
CA SER A 44 -12.44 20.81 3.40
C SER A 44 -13.51 20.33 4.37
N MET A 45 -14.76 20.74 4.16
CA MET A 45 -15.88 20.25 4.96
C MET A 45 -15.92 18.73 4.87
N ILE A 46 -15.83 18.06 6.01
CA ILE A 46 -16.10 16.64 6.11
C ILE A 46 -17.57 16.52 6.41
N SER A 47 -18.35 16.17 5.41
CA SER A 47 -19.74 15.87 5.66
C SER A 47 -19.86 14.50 6.33
N SER A 48 -20.65 14.41 7.39
CA SER A 48 -21.00 13.13 8.00
C SER A 48 -22.13 12.51 7.18
N ILE A 49 -21.80 11.71 6.15
CA ILE A 49 -22.80 10.95 5.42
C ILE A 49 -23.09 9.66 6.20
N PRO A 50 -24.36 9.38 6.52
CA PRO A 50 -24.74 8.13 7.13
C PRO A 50 -24.42 6.93 6.21
N GLY A 51 -23.93 5.82 6.79
CA GLY A 51 -23.74 4.58 6.06
C GLY A 51 -22.34 4.37 5.49
N ILE A 52 -21.39 5.29 5.70
CA ILE A 52 -19.98 5.05 5.36
C ILE A 52 -19.38 4.06 6.34
N SER A 53 -18.67 3.06 5.83
CA SER A 53 -17.83 2.19 6.65
C SER A 53 -16.55 1.81 5.88
N ALA A 54 -15.49 1.51 6.63
CA ALA A 54 -14.25 0.98 6.10
C ALA A 54 -13.99 -0.40 6.69
N CYS A 55 -13.53 -1.35 5.87
CA CYS A 55 -13.23 -2.71 6.29
C CYS A 55 -11.82 -3.10 5.86
N TRP A 56 -11.04 -3.68 6.77
CA TRP A 56 -9.71 -4.19 6.46
C TRP A 56 -9.80 -5.62 5.91
N VAL A 57 -9.30 -5.84 4.69
CA VAL A 57 -9.25 -7.15 4.02
C VAL A 57 -7.80 -7.55 3.81
N GLU A 58 -7.23 -8.32 4.75
CA GLU A 58 -5.85 -8.80 4.67
C GLU A 58 -5.77 -10.00 3.71
N THR A 59 -5.06 -9.87 2.58
CA THR A 59 -4.86 -10.95 1.61
C THR A 59 -3.62 -11.79 1.93
N ALA A 60 -2.55 -11.16 2.41
CA ALA A 60 -1.31 -11.85 2.78
C ALA A 60 -0.71 -11.25 4.05
N LYS A 61 0.14 -12.04 4.71
CA LYS A 61 0.95 -11.63 5.86
C LYS A 61 2.39 -11.80 5.49
N THR A 62 3.15 -10.73 5.51
CA THR A 62 4.58 -10.76 5.30
C THR A 62 5.31 -10.66 6.63
N PHE A 63 6.39 -11.43 6.81
CA PHE A 63 7.24 -11.40 8.01
C PHE A 63 6.48 -11.47 9.35
N SER A 64 5.37 -12.22 9.39
CA SER A 64 4.48 -12.30 10.56
C SER A 64 5.13 -12.85 11.83
N ASN A 65 6.28 -13.51 11.71
CA ASN A 65 7.05 -14.06 12.82
C ASN A 65 8.05 -13.07 13.43
N PHE A 66 8.23 -11.91 12.83
CA PHE A 66 9.04 -10.83 13.38
C PHE A 66 8.14 -9.77 14.00
N SER A 67 8.64 -9.04 15.00
CA SER A 67 7.86 -8.04 15.75
C SER A 67 7.28 -6.89 14.93
N PHE A 68 7.65 -6.81 13.67
CA PHE A 68 7.19 -5.83 12.69
C PHE A 68 6.26 -6.42 11.62
N GLY A 69 5.55 -7.47 11.93
CA GLY A 69 4.67 -8.16 10.98
C GLY A 69 4.02 -7.21 9.99
N SER A 70 4.33 -7.43 8.71
CA SER A 70 3.79 -6.68 7.60
C SER A 70 2.49 -7.32 7.12
N THR A 71 1.69 -6.57 6.40
CA THR A 71 0.43 -7.01 5.79
C THR A 71 0.41 -6.63 4.32
N ALA A 72 -0.33 -7.35 3.51
CA ALA A 72 -0.75 -6.91 2.19
C ALA A 72 -2.26 -7.11 2.10
N GLY A 73 -2.95 -6.19 1.47
CA GLY A 73 -4.39 -6.30 1.42
C GLY A 73 -5.07 -5.08 0.81
N SER A 74 -6.33 -4.97 1.15
CA SER A 74 -7.25 -4.01 0.62
C SER A 74 -8.02 -3.35 1.75
N VAL A 75 -8.49 -2.13 1.53
CA VAL A 75 -9.53 -1.52 2.35
C VAL A 75 -10.80 -1.42 1.51
N LEU A 76 -11.84 -2.14 1.92
CA LEU A 76 -13.16 -1.95 1.35
C LEU A 76 -13.81 -0.72 2.01
N VAL A 77 -14.26 0.22 1.19
CA VAL A 77 -15.08 1.35 1.65
C VAL A 77 -16.50 1.13 1.15
N ARG A 78 -17.45 0.96 2.08
CA ARG A 78 -18.86 0.94 1.75
C ARG A 78 -19.40 2.36 1.69
N HIS A 79 -20.10 2.65 0.61
CA HIS A 79 -20.64 3.97 0.36
C HIS A 79 -22.02 3.87 -0.30
N PRO A 80 -23.04 4.68 0.10
CA PRO A 80 -24.38 4.63 -0.49
C PRO A 80 -24.41 4.79 -2.02
N ALA A 81 -23.43 5.50 -2.61
CA ALA A 81 -23.31 5.68 -4.06
C ALA A 81 -22.50 4.56 -4.75
N GLY A 82 -22.16 3.48 -4.06
CA GLY A 82 -21.42 2.31 -4.56
C GLY A 82 -20.09 2.10 -3.86
N ASP A 83 -19.78 0.85 -3.56
CA ASP A 83 -18.63 0.43 -2.77
C ASP A 83 -17.35 0.42 -3.60
N LEU A 84 -16.22 0.69 -2.98
CA LEU A 84 -14.90 0.69 -3.63
C LEU A 84 -13.86 -0.06 -2.81
N LEU A 85 -12.83 -0.53 -3.52
CA LEU A 85 -11.60 -1.04 -2.89
C LEU A 85 -10.48 0.00 -3.00
N ILE A 86 -9.69 0.13 -1.95
CA ILE A 86 -8.38 0.78 -1.97
C ILE A 86 -7.35 -0.35 -1.98
N ASP A 87 -6.58 -0.44 -3.05
CA ASP A 87 -5.71 -1.56 -3.41
C ASP A 87 -6.45 -2.91 -3.46
N THR A 88 -5.81 -3.93 -3.99
CA THR A 88 -6.38 -5.27 -4.13
C THR A 88 -5.49 -6.36 -3.52
N GLY A 89 -4.34 -5.97 -2.98
CA GLY A 89 -3.37 -6.90 -2.44
C GLY A 89 -2.74 -7.79 -3.51
N SER A 90 -2.12 -8.88 -3.08
CA SER A 90 -1.47 -9.84 -3.97
C SER A 90 -2.49 -10.79 -4.64
N SER A 91 -2.10 -11.33 -5.79
CA SER A 91 -2.92 -12.26 -6.56
C SER A 91 -2.98 -13.67 -5.97
N SER A 92 -4.13 -14.32 -6.07
CA SER A 92 -4.24 -15.77 -5.84
C SER A 92 -3.49 -16.58 -6.93
N HIS A 93 -3.23 -15.97 -8.09
CA HIS A 93 -2.48 -16.52 -9.21
C HIS A 93 -0.99 -16.16 -9.18
N TYR A 94 -0.44 -15.87 -8.01
CA TYR A 94 0.92 -15.36 -7.79
C TYR A 94 2.02 -16.12 -8.58
N ASP A 95 2.00 -17.48 -8.55
CA ASP A 95 3.00 -18.29 -9.27
C ASP A 95 2.95 -18.08 -10.80
N ARG A 96 1.76 -17.88 -11.36
CA ARG A 96 1.57 -17.58 -12.78
C ARG A 96 2.07 -16.18 -13.13
N GLU A 97 1.77 -15.23 -12.27
CA GLU A 97 2.18 -13.84 -12.47
C GLU A 97 3.70 -13.72 -12.49
N ILE A 98 4.37 -14.28 -11.48
CA ILE A 98 5.83 -14.17 -11.38
C ILE A 98 6.57 -14.95 -12.46
N SER A 99 5.93 -15.92 -13.13
CA SER A 99 6.57 -16.71 -14.19
C SER A 99 6.95 -15.91 -15.45
N GLY A 100 6.36 -14.73 -15.63
CA GLY A 100 6.66 -13.81 -16.74
C GLY A 100 7.91 -12.94 -16.54
N TYR A 101 8.53 -12.96 -15.37
CA TYR A 101 9.70 -12.12 -15.08
C TYR A 101 11.03 -12.75 -15.51
N PRO A 102 12.09 -11.93 -15.71
CA PRO A 102 13.45 -12.43 -15.88
C PRO A 102 13.86 -13.34 -14.73
N PHE A 103 14.72 -14.33 -15.00
CA PHE A 103 15.06 -15.41 -14.06
C PHE A 103 15.48 -14.91 -12.66
N ALA A 104 16.33 -13.89 -12.58
CA ALA A 104 16.79 -13.35 -11.30
C ALA A 104 15.64 -12.76 -10.47
N THR A 105 14.76 -12.00 -11.12
CA THR A 105 13.55 -11.42 -10.52
C THR A 105 12.56 -12.51 -10.10
N TRP A 106 12.34 -13.48 -10.98
CA TRP A 106 11.50 -14.64 -10.68
C TRP A 106 12.01 -15.40 -9.44
N LEU A 107 13.33 -15.64 -9.35
CA LEU A 107 13.92 -16.34 -8.20
C LEU A 107 13.71 -15.57 -6.88
N LYS A 108 13.92 -14.25 -6.90
CA LYS A 108 13.65 -13.36 -5.77
C LYS A 108 12.18 -13.44 -5.34
N LEU A 109 11.25 -13.26 -6.28
CA LEU A 109 9.82 -13.32 -6.00
C LEU A 109 9.36 -14.71 -5.57
N LYS A 110 9.94 -15.78 -6.13
CA LYS A 110 9.67 -17.16 -5.71
C LYS A 110 10.12 -17.42 -4.28
N ALA A 111 11.24 -16.86 -3.85
CA ALA A 111 11.71 -16.95 -2.47
C ALA A 111 10.75 -16.23 -1.49
N LEU A 112 10.08 -15.16 -1.95
CA LEU A 112 9.10 -14.41 -1.17
C LEU A 112 7.67 -14.99 -1.25
N ALA A 113 7.42 -15.98 -2.11
CA ALA A 113 6.06 -16.50 -2.39
C ALA A 113 5.32 -16.99 -1.13
N GLY A 114 6.02 -17.57 -0.17
CA GLY A 114 5.42 -18.03 1.09
C GLY A 114 4.81 -16.91 1.94
N GLN A 115 5.18 -15.67 1.66
CA GLN A 115 4.75 -14.48 2.40
C GLN A 115 3.77 -13.61 1.60
N LEU A 116 3.96 -13.50 0.29
CA LEU A 116 3.16 -12.64 -0.58
C LEU A 116 1.96 -13.37 -1.19
N LYS A 117 2.04 -14.71 -1.33
CA LYS A 117 0.96 -15.49 -1.94
C LYS A 117 -0.25 -15.57 -1.00
N PRO A 118 -1.44 -15.09 -1.43
CA PRO A 118 -2.66 -15.22 -0.65
C PRO A 118 -3.03 -16.69 -0.42
N LYS A 119 -3.53 -16.99 0.77
CA LYS A 119 -4.11 -18.33 1.08
C LYS A 119 -5.56 -18.43 0.61
N VAL A 120 -6.24 -17.30 0.50
CA VAL A 120 -7.64 -17.18 0.12
C VAL A 120 -7.74 -16.04 -0.90
N PRO A 121 -8.41 -16.26 -2.05
CA PRO A 121 -8.63 -15.20 -3.05
C PRO A 121 -9.38 -14.01 -2.47
N LEU A 122 -9.07 -12.79 -2.94
CA LEU A 122 -9.71 -11.57 -2.48
C LEU A 122 -11.25 -11.61 -2.59
N PRO A 123 -11.88 -12.10 -3.68
CA PRO A 123 -13.34 -12.20 -3.76
C PRO A 123 -13.96 -13.04 -2.64
N ASP A 124 -13.29 -14.11 -2.20
CA ASP A 124 -13.79 -14.96 -1.12
C ASP A 124 -13.66 -14.27 0.24
N LEU A 125 -12.61 -13.47 0.45
CA LEU A 125 -12.47 -12.64 1.65
C LEU A 125 -13.55 -11.57 1.72
N LEU A 126 -13.87 -10.93 0.59
CA LEU A 126 -14.94 -9.94 0.48
C LEU A 126 -16.31 -10.56 0.83
N ARG A 127 -16.62 -11.75 0.29
CA ARG A 127 -17.88 -12.46 0.62
C ARG A 127 -17.98 -12.77 2.11
N ARG A 128 -16.87 -13.07 2.80
CA ARG A 128 -16.86 -13.33 4.26
C ARG A 128 -17.30 -12.13 5.10
N ILE A 129 -17.11 -10.92 4.59
CA ILE A 129 -17.56 -9.68 5.24
C ILE A 129 -18.88 -9.17 4.65
N GLY A 130 -19.59 -10.01 3.89
CA GLY A 130 -20.90 -9.67 3.34
C GLY A 130 -20.84 -8.77 2.11
N GLU A 131 -19.70 -8.71 1.40
CA GLU A 131 -19.55 -7.95 0.17
C GLU A 131 -19.72 -8.85 -1.05
N ASP A 132 -20.49 -8.37 -2.03
CA ASP A 132 -20.59 -9.01 -3.33
C ASP A 132 -19.56 -8.36 -4.29
N PRO A 133 -18.48 -9.09 -4.65
CA PRO A 133 -17.44 -8.53 -5.51
C PRO A 133 -17.95 -8.04 -6.87
N ALA A 134 -19.09 -8.55 -7.35
CA ALA A 134 -19.67 -8.13 -8.62
C ALA A 134 -20.36 -6.75 -8.54
N LYS A 135 -20.64 -6.26 -7.33
CA LYS A 135 -21.27 -4.97 -7.09
C LYS A 135 -20.31 -3.85 -6.78
N LEU A 136 -19.02 -4.16 -6.64
CA LEU A 136 -18.00 -3.15 -6.46
C LEU A 136 -18.00 -2.15 -7.61
N ARG A 137 -17.98 -0.89 -7.28
CA ARG A 137 -18.02 0.19 -8.26
C ARG A 137 -16.65 0.41 -8.88
N TRP A 138 -15.58 0.47 -8.05
CA TRP A 138 -14.21 0.72 -8.47
C TRP A 138 -13.19 0.03 -7.56
N ALA A 139 -11.99 -0.16 -8.09
CA ALA A 139 -10.78 -0.17 -7.29
C ALA A 139 -9.99 1.12 -7.53
N ILE A 140 -9.49 1.74 -6.48
CA ILE A 140 -8.45 2.74 -6.58
C ILE A 140 -7.15 2.09 -6.13
N LEU A 141 -6.12 2.12 -6.97
CA LEU A 141 -4.81 1.64 -6.58
C LEU A 141 -3.97 2.81 -6.07
N SER A 142 -3.32 2.61 -4.93
CA SER A 142 -2.31 3.55 -4.46
C SER A 142 -1.16 3.64 -5.44
N HIS A 143 -0.80 2.51 -6.04
CA HIS A 143 0.16 2.33 -7.14
C HIS A 143 0.07 0.91 -7.74
N VAL A 144 0.84 0.62 -8.80
CA VAL A 144 0.67 -0.60 -9.59
C VAL A 144 1.60 -1.76 -9.24
N HIS A 145 2.29 -1.74 -8.10
CA HIS A 145 3.11 -2.88 -7.69
C HIS A 145 2.26 -4.14 -7.47
N LEU A 146 2.89 -5.30 -7.62
CA LEU A 146 2.21 -6.60 -7.68
C LEU A 146 1.40 -6.96 -6.42
N ASP A 147 1.80 -6.47 -5.26
CA ASP A 147 1.13 -6.71 -3.98
C ASP A 147 0.05 -5.66 -3.64
N HIS A 148 -0.17 -4.70 -4.53
CA HIS A 148 -1.27 -3.73 -4.51
C HIS A 148 -2.29 -3.99 -5.63
N ALA A 149 -1.80 -4.32 -6.82
CA ALA A 149 -2.63 -4.54 -8.02
C ALA A 149 -2.97 -6.02 -8.28
N GLY A 150 -2.30 -6.96 -7.61
CA GLY A 150 -2.38 -8.39 -7.91
C GLY A 150 -3.79 -8.97 -7.84
N GLY A 151 -4.58 -8.58 -6.85
CA GLY A 151 -5.95 -9.07 -6.69
C GLY A 151 -6.91 -8.71 -7.83
N LEU A 152 -6.52 -7.80 -8.73
CA LEU A 152 -7.29 -7.53 -9.95
C LEU A 152 -7.40 -8.74 -10.88
N MET A 153 -6.47 -9.68 -10.79
CA MET A 153 -6.58 -10.96 -11.50
C MET A 153 -7.79 -11.79 -11.05
N ASP A 154 -8.16 -11.64 -9.79
CA ASP A 154 -9.31 -12.29 -9.19
C ASP A 154 -10.61 -11.49 -9.41
N LEU A 155 -10.51 -10.23 -9.87
CA LEU A 155 -11.61 -9.28 -10.10
C LEU A 155 -11.56 -8.71 -11.54
N PRO A 156 -11.72 -9.55 -12.60
CA PRO A 156 -11.44 -9.15 -13.97
C PRO A 156 -12.34 -8.03 -14.52
N HIS A 157 -13.50 -7.83 -13.93
CA HIS A 157 -14.49 -6.85 -14.40
C HIS A 157 -14.49 -5.55 -13.60
N LEU A 158 -13.67 -5.47 -12.53
CA LEU A 158 -13.64 -4.30 -11.66
C LEU A 158 -12.95 -3.13 -12.36
N PRO A 159 -13.64 -1.98 -12.57
CA PRO A 159 -13.00 -0.78 -13.09
C PRO A 159 -11.95 -0.25 -12.11
N VAL A 160 -10.84 0.26 -12.64
CA VAL A 160 -9.70 0.71 -11.84
C VAL A 160 -9.46 2.20 -12.07
N LEU A 161 -9.30 2.94 -10.98
CA LEU A 161 -8.92 4.34 -10.97
C LEU A 161 -7.41 4.46 -10.74
N LEU A 162 -6.70 5.05 -11.70
CA LEU A 162 -5.27 5.32 -11.66
C LEU A 162 -4.99 6.72 -12.23
N THR A 163 -3.89 7.33 -11.82
CA THR A 163 -3.39 8.54 -12.47
C THR A 163 -2.84 8.21 -13.86
N ARG A 164 -2.69 9.21 -14.70
CA ARG A 164 -2.07 9.03 -16.02
C ARG A 164 -0.60 8.65 -15.90
N GLU A 165 0.09 9.22 -14.93
CA GLU A 165 1.49 8.96 -14.62
C GLU A 165 1.69 7.51 -14.23
N GLU A 166 0.79 6.97 -13.42
CA GLU A 166 0.85 5.56 -12.99
C GLU A 166 0.57 4.61 -14.16
N LEU A 167 -0.36 4.94 -15.04
CA LEU A 167 -0.61 4.17 -16.26
C LEU A 167 0.61 4.16 -17.20
N GLN A 168 1.31 5.28 -17.33
CA GLN A 168 2.54 5.36 -18.12
C GLN A 168 3.66 4.55 -17.49
N PHE A 169 3.84 4.67 -16.19
CA PHE A 169 4.82 3.87 -15.42
C PHE A 169 4.56 2.37 -15.57
N ALA A 170 3.32 1.92 -15.41
CA ALA A 170 2.94 0.52 -15.59
C ALA A 170 3.21 -0.02 -17.01
N ALA A 171 3.14 0.83 -18.03
CA ALA A 171 3.35 0.47 -19.43
C ALA A 171 4.84 0.43 -19.83
N ASP A 172 5.75 0.93 -19.00
CA ASP A 172 7.19 0.98 -19.29
C ASP A 172 7.82 -0.42 -19.23
N PRO A 173 8.39 -0.94 -20.30
CA PRO A 173 9.02 -2.27 -20.32
C PRO A 173 10.19 -2.41 -19.33
N SER A 174 10.91 -1.32 -19.02
CA SER A 174 12.01 -1.35 -18.06
C SER A 174 11.50 -1.56 -16.63
N VAL A 175 10.40 -0.92 -16.27
CA VAL A 175 9.71 -1.10 -14.97
C VAL A 175 9.19 -2.53 -14.84
N GLN A 176 8.57 -3.06 -15.90
CA GLN A 176 8.11 -4.45 -15.93
C GLN A 176 9.27 -5.44 -15.77
N ALA A 177 10.42 -5.17 -16.40
CA ALA A 177 11.61 -6.01 -16.27
C ALA A 177 12.20 -6.04 -14.85
N MET A 178 12.06 -4.97 -14.08
CA MET A 178 12.48 -4.92 -12.67
C MET A 178 11.62 -5.79 -11.74
N GLY A 179 10.43 -6.20 -12.20
CA GLY A 179 9.58 -7.13 -11.47
C GLY A 179 8.65 -6.49 -10.44
N TYR A 180 8.36 -5.23 -10.59
CA TYR A 180 7.37 -4.54 -9.76
C TYR A 180 5.98 -4.54 -10.37
N VAL A 181 5.90 -4.46 -11.70
CA VAL A 181 4.64 -4.43 -12.45
C VAL A 181 4.62 -5.54 -13.48
N ILE A 182 3.51 -6.26 -13.60
CA ILE A 182 3.38 -7.36 -14.56
C ILE A 182 2.62 -6.88 -15.79
N ALA A 183 3.11 -7.27 -16.97
CA ALA A 183 2.48 -6.98 -18.26
C ALA A 183 0.99 -7.36 -18.31
N VAL A 184 0.58 -8.42 -17.59
CA VAL A 184 -0.83 -8.83 -17.48
C VAL A 184 -1.68 -7.75 -16.82
N HIS A 185 -1.16 -7.03 -15.84
CA HIS A 185 -1.88 -5.93 -15.19
C HIS A 185 -2.05 -4.76 -16.16
N THR A 186 -1.03 -4.45 -16.97
CA THR A 186 -1.10 -3.35 -17.93
C THR A 186 -2.12 -3.59 -19.04
N GLN A 187 -2.38 -4.86 -19.40
CA GLN A 187 -3.43 -5.21 -20.36
C GLN A 187 -4.84 -4.91 -19.82
N LYS A 188 -5.00 -4.86 -18.50
CA LYS A 188 -6.27 -4.48 -17.84
C LYS A 188 -6.47 -2.98 -17.71
N PHE A 189 -5.40 -2.19 -17.91
CA PHE A 189 -5.44 -0.74 -17.91
C PHE A 189 -5.34 -0.19 -19.34
N PRO A 190 -6.25 -0.58 -20.26
CA PRO A 190 -6.22 0.02 -21.58
C PRO A 190 -6.39 1.53 -21.39
N PRO A 191 -5.59 2.37 -22.07
CA PRO A 191 -5.62 3.82 -21.90
C PRO A 191 -6.99 4.45 -22.16
N VAL A 192 -7.95 3.66 -22.63
CA VAL A 192 -9.25 4.12 -23.15
C VAL A 192 -10.44 3.75 -22.22
N ALA A 193 -10.30 2.81 -21.29
CA ALA A 193 -11.46 2.20 -20.63
C ALA A 193 -11.82 2.76 -19.25
N ALA A 194 -10.92 3.45 -18.57
CA ALA A 194 -11.25 4.15 -17.32
C ALA A 194 -10.83 5.61 -17.43
N PRO A 195 -11.66 6.56 -16.98
CA PRO A 195 -11.22 7.93 -16.86
C PRO A 195 -10.04 7.96 -15.88
N ALA A 196 -8.88 8.42 -16.35
CA ALA A 196 -7.73 8.60 -15.47
C ALA A 196 -8.14 9.49 -14.30
N LEU A 197 -7.71 9.12 -13.10
CA LEU A 197 -7.87 9.94 -11.91
C LEU A 197 -7.22 11.30 -12.17
N ARG A 198 -7.97 12.37 -11.96
CA ARG A 198 -7.50 13.75 -12.13
C ARG A 198 -7.67 14.50 -10.84
N PHE A 199 -6.66 15.26 -10.48
CA PHE A 199 -6.72 16.17 -9.34
C PHE A 199 -7.20 17.53 -9.79
N GLU A 200 -7.99 18.17 -8.95
CA GLU A 200 -8.39 19.56 -9.06
C GLU A 200 -7.47 20.41 -8.14
N PRO A 201 -7.22 21.68 -8.44
CA PRO A 201 -6.44 22.57 -7.59
C PRO A 201 -7.24 22.95 -6.33
N LEU A 202 -7.75 21.96 -5.64
CA LEU A 202 -8.52 22.08 -4.40
C LEU A 202 -7.67 21.53 -3.25
N PRO A 203 -7.10 22.38 -2.41
CA PRO A 203 -6.30 21.94 -1.27
C PRO A 203 -7.11 21.07 -0.31
N TYR A 204 -6.48 20.00 0.17
CA TYR A 204 -7.05 19.12 1.19
C TYR A 204 -5.99 18.75 2.21
N GLU A 205 -6.26 19.05 3.49
CA GLU A 205 -5.29 18.93 4.59
C GLU A 205 -3.98 19.66 4.25
N THR A 206 -2.86 18.97 4.13
CA THR A 206 -1.54 19.54 3.77
C THR A 206 -1.22 19.42 2.27
N PHE A 207 -2.15 18.99 1.44
CA PHE A 207 -1.96 18.76 0.00
C PHE A 207 -2.60 19.89 -0.81
N ASP A 208 -1.95 20.28 -1.91
CA ASP A 208 -2.34 21.43 -2.73
C ASP A 208 -3.42 21.07 -3.75
N GLU A 209 -3.58 19.80 -4.06
CA GLU A 209 -4.54 19.27 -5.03
C GLU A 209 -5.21 17.98 -4.50
N SER A 210 -6.44 17.75 -4.91
CA SER A 210 -7.21 16.60 -4.46
C SER A 210 -8.28 16.18 -5.48
N ALA A 211 -8.82 14.98 -5.29
CA ALA A 211 -9.99 14.48 -6.01
C ALA A 211 -10.98 13.87 -5.01
N ASP A 212 -12.14 14.50 -4.85
CA ASP A 212 -13.25 13.96 -4.06
C ASP A 212 -14.09 13.03 -4.93
N LEU A 213 -14.00 11.72 -4.68
CA LEU A 213 -14.59 10.71 -5.57
C LEU A 213 -16.14 10.72 -5.58
N TYR A 214 -16.75 11.03 -4.45
CA TYR A 214 -18.21 11.05 -4.30
C TYR A 214 -18.78 12.46 -4.22
N LYS A 215 -17.92 13.49 -4.26
CA LYS A 215 -18.30 14.91 -4.12
C LYS A 215 -19.01 15.24 -2.79
N ASP A 216 -18.65 14.50 -1.74
CA ASP A 216 -19.25 14.60 -0.41
C ASP A 216 -18.21 14.60 0.74
N GLY A 217 -16.94 14.57 0.39
CA GLY A 217 -15.83 14.57 1.34
C GLY A 217 -15.59 13.23 2.04
N SER A 218 -16.30 12.17 1.67
CA SER A 218 -16.16 10.84 2.31
C SER A 218 -14.87 10.14 1.88
N VAL A 219 -14.53 10.23 0.58
CA VAL A 219 -13.33 9.61 0.01
C VAL A 219 -12.60 10.64 -0.85
N VAL A 220 -11.48 11.10 -0.33
CA VAL A 220 -10.67 12.14 -0.99
C VAL A 220 -9.28 11.60 -1.29
N VAL A 221 -8.88 11.72 -2.54
CA VAL A 221 -7.60 11.23 -3.05
C VAL A 221 -6.64 12.40 -3.21
N VAL A 222 -5.39 12.20 -2.84
CA VAL A 222 -4.30 13.18 -2.99
C VAL A 222 -3.06 12.54 -3.61
N PRO A 223 -2.22 13.28 -4.33
CA PRO A 223 -0.99 12.74 -4.90
C PRO A 223 0.05 12.48 -3.81
N LEU A 224 0.72 11.31 -3.91
CA LEU A 224 1.85 10.91 -3.06
C LEU A 224 3.05 10.48 -3.93
N ARG A 225 3.37 11.27 -4.95
CA ARG A 225 4.43 10.96 -5.93
C ARG A 225 5.77 10.71 -5.22
N GLY A 226 6.52 9.73 -5.69
CA GLY A 226 7.88 9.41 -5.18
C GLY A 226 8.14 7.91 -5.15
N HIS A 227 7.30 7.13 -4.51
CA HIS A 227 7.41 5.67 -4.55
C HIS A 227 7.19 5.14 -5.99
N THR A 228 6.13 5.61 -6.63
CA THR A 228 5.96 5.59 -8.08
C THR A 228 5.57 7.01 -8.55
N PRO A 229 5.71 7.32 -9.87
CA PRO A 229 5.38 8.65 -10.37
C PRO A 229 3.92 9.05 -10.19
N GLY A 230 3.03 8.09 -10.18
CA GLY A 230 1.59 8.29 -10.04
C GLY A 230 0.99 7.84 -8.72
N SER A 231 1.81 7.53 -7.72
CA SER A 231 1.34 7.12 -6.37
C SER A 231 0.35 8.10 -5.78
N VAL A 232 -0.67 7.55 -5.11
CA VAL A 232 -1.73 8.33 -4.46
C VAL A 232 -1.98 7.86 -3.04
N GLY A 233 -2.49 8.77 -2.20
CA GLY A 233 -3.07 8.44 -0.90
C GLY A 233 -4.56 8.69 -0.88
N VAL A 234 -5.28 7.97 -0.02
CA VAL A 234 -6.74 8.00 0.05
C VAL A 234 -7.19 8.30 1.46
N PHE A 235 -7.79 9.46 1.67
CA PHE A 235 -8.53 9.76 2.89
C PHE A 235 -9.89 9.08 2.86
N VAL A 236 -10.25 8.41 3.94
CA VAL A 236 -11.59 7.86 4.17
C VAL A 236 -12.14 8.48 5.44
N ASN A 237 -13.15 9.30 5.28
CA ASN A 237 -13.83 10.01 6.37
C ASN A 237 -15.10 9.23 6.74
N VAL A 238 -14.94 8.21 7.58
CA VAL A 238 -16.07 7.38 8.05
C VAL A 238 -17.04 8.22 8.89
N SER A 239 -16.49 9.15 9.67
CA SER A 239 -17.22 10.23 10.35
C SER A 239 -16.25 11.39 10.65
N PRO A 240 -16.73 12.56 11.12
CA PRO A 240 -15.84 13.67 11.49
C PRO A 240 -14.78 13.33 12.53
N THR A 241 -15.05 12.35 13.39
CA THR A 241 -14.15 11.88 14.45
C THR A 241 -13.44 10.58 14.13
N ARG A 242 -13.79 9.90 13.04
CA ARG A 242 -13.20 8.62 12.64
C ARG A 242 -12.73 8.68 11.19
N ARG A 243 -11.48 9.03 11.04
CA ARG A 243 -10.85 9.30 9.76
C ARG A 243 -9.60 8.47 9.59
N MET A 244 -9.35 7.94 8.40
CA MET A 244 -8.09 7.31 8.04
C MET A 244 -7.51 7.93 6.79
N PHE A 245 -6.20 7.86 6.67
CA PHE A 245 -5.44 8.22 5.48
C PHE A 245 -4.57 7.04 5.08
N TYR A 246 -5.00 6.33 4.05
CA TYR A 246 -4.23 5.24 3.46
C TYR A 246 -3.14 5.84 2.56
N VAL A 247 -1.87 5.51 2.83
CA VAL A 247 -0.73 6.17 2.17
C VAL A 247 0.08 5.24 1.27
N GLY A 248 -0.45 4.03 0.97
CA GLY A 248 0.27 3.06 0.14
C GLY A 248 1.67 2.81 0.71
N ASP A 249 2.65 2.81 -0.18
CA ASP A 249 4.06 2.60 0.13
C ASP A 249 4.88 3.89 0.24
N ALA A 250 4.23 5.03 0.54
CA ALA A 250 4.93 6.27 0.82
C ALA A 250 5.89 6.13 2.03
N VAL A 251 5.59 5.24 2.96
CA VAL A 251 6.43 4.82 4.09
C VAL A 251 6.25 3.33 4.36
N ASP A 252 7.29 2.67 4.88
CA ASP A 252 7.24 1.24 5.22
C ASP A 252 6.31 0.96 6.41
N ASP A 253 6.39 1.81 7.43
CA ASP A 253 5.64 1.71 8.67
C ASP A 253 5.50 3.10 9.35
N GLU A 254 4.83 3.14 10.51
CA GLU A 254 4.53 4.36 11.26
C GLU A 254 5.77 5.16 11.69
N ARG A 255 6.97 4.54 11.76
CA ARG A 255 8.20 5.27 12.10
C ARG A 255 8.57 6.27 11.01
N GLY A 256 8.25 5.98 9.74
CA GLY A 256 8.50 6.90 8.64
C GLY A 256 8.02 8.31 8.97
N PHE A 257 6.76 8.46 9.33
CA PHE A 257 6.19 9.76 9.66
C PHE A 257 6.32 10.13 11.15
N GLY A 258 6.32 9.17 12.07
CA GLY A 258 6.41 9.45 13.51
C GLY A 258 7.80 9.90 13.96
N GLU A 259 8.86 9.36 13.36
CA GLU A 259 10.25 9.69 13.64
C GLU A 259 10.89 10.57 12.55
N ARG A 260 10.16 10.83 11.46
CA ARG A 260 10.62 11.51 10.25
C ARG A 260 11.90 10.87 9.70
N VAL A 261 11.80 9.62 9.32
CA VAL A 261 12.90 8.84 8.76
C VAL A 261 12.52 8.27 7.40
N GLY A 262 13.49 8.14 6.52
CA GLY A 262 13.32 7.47 5.22
C GLY A 262 13.02 5.98 5.38
N LYS A 263 12.77 5.31 4.27
CA LYS A 263 12.61 3.86 4.23
C LYS A 263 13.87 3.15 4.74
N SER A 264 13.73 1.90 5.15
CA SER A 264 14.85 1.06 5.57
C SER A 264 15.86 0.91 4.44
N LEU A 265 17.14 0.65 4.78
CA LEU A 265 18.21 0.52 3.78
C LEU A 265 17.94 -0.59 2.74
N ILE A 266 17.15 -1.60 3.11
CA ILE A 266 16.80 -2.70 2.21
C ILE A 266 15.65 -2.35 1.25
N LEU A 267 14.82 -1.35 1.60
CA LEU A 267 13.63 -0.94 0.84
C LEU A 267 13.75 0.45 0.18
N ARG A 268 14.75 1.24 0.55
CA ARG A 268 14.90 2.62 0.04
C ARG A 268 15.01 2.70 -1.49
N ASP A 269 15.61 1.67 -2.11
CA ASP A 269 15.80 1.61 -3.56
C ASP A 269 14.53 1.14 -4.29
N SER A 270 13.40 0.98 -3.58
CA SER A 270 12.09 0.72 -4.18
C SER A 270 11.36 2.00 -4.61
N ASP A 271 11.87 3.17 -4.26
CA ASP A 271 11.30 4.44 -4.66
C ASP A 271 11.84 4.87 -6.04
N ASP A 272 10.95 5.27 -6.94
CA ASP A 272 11.30 5.80 -8.25
C ASP A 272 12.01 7.16 -8.14
N ASP A 273 11.50 8.03 -7.27
CA ASP A 273 12.15 9.31 -6.91
C ASP A 273 12.25 9.45 -5.39
N MET A 274 13.44 9.15 -4.86
CA MET A 274 13.73 9.24 -3.43
C MET A 274 13.57 10.67 -2.89
N THR A 275 13.80 11.70 -3.70
CA THR A 275 13.68 13.09 -3.26
C THR A 275 12.22 13.43 -3.01
N LEU A 276 11.34 13.10 -3.96
CA LEU A 276 9.91 13.28 -3.81
C LEU A 276 9.35 12.40 -2.67
N ALA A 277 9.77 11.14 -2.58
CA ALA A 277 9.36 10.23 -1.51
C ALA A 277 9.69 10.81 -0.12
N ASN A 278 10.91 11.35 0.06
CA ASN A 278 11.31 12.00 1.30
C ASN A 278 10.50 13.27 1.61
N GLN A 279 10.12 14.05 0.61
CA GLN A 279 9.22 15.21 0.78
C GLN A 279 7.83 14.75 1.26
N ILE A 280 7.31 13.66 0.71
CA ILE A 280 6.03 13.08 1.16
C ILE A 280 6.12 12.63 2.61
N VAL A 281 7.22 11.96 3.03
CA VAL A 281 7.43 11.62 4.46
C VAL A 281 7.35 12.87 5.33
N GLY A 282 7.95 13.98 4.91
CA GLY A 282 7.86 15.27 5.61
C GLY A 282 6.42 15.76 5.75
N ARG A 283 5.61 15.71 4.67
CA ARG A 283 4.19 16.07 4.71
C ARG A 283 3.37 15.15 5.63
N LEU A 284 3.66 13.84 5.61
CA LEU A 284 2.99 12.88 6.49
C LEU A 284 3.33 13.12 7.96
N SER A 285 4.59 13.45 8.29
CA SER A 285 5.00 13.84 9.64
C SER A 285 4.25 15.07 10.12
N GLU A 286 4.19 16.10 9.30
CA GLU A 286 3.47 17.34 9.60
C GLU A 286 1.97 17.08 9.82
N LEU A 287 1.37 16.24 8.98
CA LEU A 287 -0.03 15.85 9.10
C LEU A 287 -0.29 15.07 10.41
N HIS A 288 0.61 14.14 10.75
CA HIS A 288 0.56 13.39 11.99
C HIS A 288 0.58 14.28 13.24
N GLU A 289 1.43 15.31 13.23
CA GLU A 289 1.53 16.28 14.33
C GLU A 289 0.30 17.18 14.42
N LYS A 290 -0.20 17.67 13.28
CA LYS A 290 -1.31 18.64 13.22
C LYS A 290 -2.69 18.00 13.38
N VAL A 291 -2.83 16.72 13.09
CA VAL A 291 -4.13 16.01 13.09
C VAL A 291 -4.03 14.69 13.86
N PRO A 292 -3.85 14.75 15.18
CA PRO A 292 -3.60 13.54 16.00
C PRO A 292 -4.73 12.51 16.00
N GLY A 293 -5.94 12.91 15.59
CA GLY A 293 -7.08 12.00 15.44
C GLY A 293 -7.16 11.28 14.08
N LEU A 294 -6.27 11.61 13.13
CA LEU A 294 -6.20 10.97 11.83
C LEU A 294 -5.33 9.71 11.89
N ALA A 295 -5.91 8.56 11.55
CA ALA A 295 -5.13 7.32 11.44
C ALA A 295 -4.40 7.28 10.09
N ILE A 296 -3.09 7.50 10.08
CA ILE A 296 -2.26 7.33 8.88
C ILE A 296 -1.88 5.85 8.78
N ILE A 297 -2.24 5.21 7.65
CA ILE A 297 -2.10 3.76 7.46
C ILE A 297 -1.21 3.47 6.25
N PRO A 298 0.07 3.11 6.48
CA PRO A 298 0.92 2.53 5.46
C PRO A 298 0.37 1.17 5.00
N ALA A 299 0.49 0.84 3.71
CA ALA A 299 -0.04 -0.41 3.17
C ALA A 299 0.47 -1.65 3.91
N HIS A 300 1.73 -1.63 4.33
CA HIS A 300 2.38 -2.72 5.04
C HIS A 300 2.40 -2.53 6.58
N GLY A 301 1.91 -1.40 7.07
CA GLY A 301 1.91 -1.02 8.49
C GLY A 301 0.85 -1.71 9.32
N ARG A 302 0.98 -3.00 9.60
CA ARG A 302 -0.01 -3.82 10.30
C ARG A 302 -0.44 -3.25 11.67
N SER A 303 0.45 -2.55 12.37
CA SER A 303 0.11 -1.92 13.65
C SER A 303 -0.86 -0.76 13.49
N ALA A 304 -0.69 0.06 12.43
CA ALA A 304 -1.60 1.15 12.09
C ALA A 304 -3.01 0.63 11.76
N TYR A 305 -3.08 -0.44 10.96
CA TYR A 305 -4.37 -1.10 10.70
C TYR A 305 -5.05 -1.55 11.99
N ARG A 306 -4.33 -2.21 12.91
CA ARG A 306 -4.90 -2.71 14.17
C ARG A 306 -5.39 -1.61 15.09
N LYS A 307 -4.77 -0.43 15.06
CA LYS A 307 -5.24 0.74 15.81
C LYS A 307 -6.58 1.25 15.27
N PHE A 308 -6.73 1.29 13.94
CA PHE A 308 -7.98 1.75 13.32
C PHE A 308 -9.06 0.66 13.27
N PHE A 309 -8.67 -0.61 13.05
CA PHE A 309 -9.54 -1.79 13.01
C PHE A 309 -9.25 -2.72 14.21
N PRO A 310 -9.73 -2.39 15.42
CA PRO A 310 -9.34 -3.11 16.64
C PRO A 310 -9.76 -4.58 16.65
N SER A 311 -10.82 -4.94 15.94
CA SER A 311 -11.25 -6.34 15.78
C SER A 311 -10.40 -7.13 14.77
N GLY A 312 -9.39 -6.51 14.15
CA GLY A 312 -8.44 -7.14 13.25
C GLY A 312 -8.94 -7.30 11.81
N PRO A 313 -8.27 -8.15 11.00
CA PRO A 313 -8.67 -8.40 9.63
C PRO A 313 -10.09 -8.93 9.49
N LEU A 314 -10.72 -8.63 8.36
CA LEU A 314 -12.13 -8.93 8.06
C LEU A 314 -13.11 -8.27 9.03
N SER A 315 -12.71 -7.12 9.60
CA SER A 315 -13.59 -6.30 10.41
C SER A 315 -13.81 -4.92 9.76
N CYS A 316 -14.93 -4.32 10.10
CA CYS A 316 -15.32 -3.02 9.61
C CYS A 316 -15.47 -2.03 10.76
N VAL A 317 -15.23 -0.76 10.47
CA VAL A 317 -15.54 0.37 11.34
C VAL A 317 -16.56 1.27 10.63
N SER A 318 -17.55 1.74 11.37
CA SER A 318 -18.62 2.63 10.88
C SER A 318 -18.62 3.96 11.63
N GLY A 319 -19.26 4.95 11.05
CA GLY A 319 -19.47 6.26 11.63
C GLY A 319 -20.61 6.29 12.66
N GLN A 320 -20.47 5.54 13.76
CA GLN A 320 -21.39 5.70 14.91
C GLN A 320 -20.87 6.73 15.88
#